data_96e7142eb229bda4f5819d441b2df6e1
#
_entry.id   96e7142eb229bda4f5819d441b2df6e1
#
_cell.length_a   1.000
_cell.length_b   1.000
_cell.length_c   1.000
_cell.angle_alpha   90.00
_cell.angle_beta   90.00
_cell.angle_gamma   90.00
#
_symmetry.space_group_name_H-M   'P 1'
#
loop_
_entity.id
_entity.type
_entity.pdbx_description
1 polymer ?
#
loop_
_entity_poly.entity_id
_entity_poly.type
_entity_poly.pdbx_seq_one_letter_code
_entity_poly.pdbx_strand_id
1 'polypeptide(L)'
;MHVDSLRHLGVNAWGYDIDDRVQGKNGLIQTSIFDINETGDLVMCIEVAEHIPSELNDKIVSSIVNMLDHRGILIWTAAIPGQGGVGHINCQPKSFWYEKFTNAGLLPMNDLTNHMLTYVRQGYHMGWFTQNAQCFMKLGNA
;
A
#
# COMPACT_ATOMS: atom_id res chain seq x y z
N MET A 1 -5.99 -9.82 0.69
CA MET A 1 -4.88 -10.43 -0.07
C MET A 1 -4.25 -11.48 0.83
N HIS A 2 -3.99 -12.64 0.30
CA HIS A 2 -3.56 -13.75 1.14
C HIS A 2 -2.03 -13.89 1.10
N VAL A 3 -1.35 -13.49 2.17
CA VAL A 3 0.08 -13.74 2.38
C VAL A 3 0.42 -15.21 2.11
N ASP A 4 -0.44 -16.11 2.58
CA ASP A 4 -0.29 -17.55 2.31
C ASP A 4 -0.20 -17.90 0.81
N SER A 5 -0.99 -17.25 -0.05
CA SER A 5 -0.92 -17.50 -1.50
C SER A 5 0.43 -17.09 -2.10
N LEU A 6 0.98 -15.96 -1.66
CA LEU A 6 2.30 -15.53 -2.09
C LEU A 6 3.40 -16.49 -1.61
N ARG A 7 3.31 -16.95 -0.36
CA ARG A 7 4.26 -17.90 0.22
C ARG A 7 4.20 -19.27 -0.47
N HIS A 8 3.01 -19.73 -0.86
CA HIS A 8 2.86 -20.95 -1.67
C HIS A 8 3.51 -20.85 -3.06
N LEU A 9 3.62 -19.63 -3.59
CA LEU A 9 4.34 -19.35 -4.84
C LEU A 9 5.86 -19.16 -4.62
N GLY A 10 6.36 -19.41 -3.42
CA GLY A 10 7.79 -19.26 -3.08
C GLY A 10 8.22 -17.82 -2.79
N VAL A 11 7.29 -16.87 -2.70
CA VAL A 11 7.60 -15.49 -2.35
C VAL A 11 7.78 -15.39 -0.82
N ASN A 12 8.88 -14.77 -0.39
CA ASN A 12 9.08 -14.43 1.02
C ASN A 12 8.19 -13.24 1.38
N ALA A 13 6.97 -13.51 1.87
CA ALA A 13 5.95 -12.52 2.12
C ALA A 13 5.51 -12.49 3.58
N TRP A 14 5.28 -11.30 4.10
CA TRP A 14 4.72 -11.00 5.42
C TRP A 14 3.56 -10.03 5.28
N GLY A 15 2.61 -10.11 6.20
CA GLY A 15 1.50 -9.17 6.30
C GLY A 15 1.42 -8.60 7.71
N TYR A 16 1.02 -7.34 7.77
CA TYR A 16 0.92 -6.59 9.01
C TYR A 16 -0.48 -6.00 9.13
N ASP A 17 -1.07 -6.08 10.29
CA ASP A 17 -2.37 -5.48 10.59
C ASP A 17 -2.44 -5.12 12.07
N ILE A 18 -3.17 -4.07 12.41
CA ILE A 18 -3.41 -3.71 13.82
C ILE A 18 -4.47 -4.60 14.47
N ASP A 19 -5.28 -5.28 13.68
CA ASP A 19 -6.36 -6.15 14.13
C ASP A 19 -5.80 -7.40 14.83
N ASP A 20 -6.30 -7.70 16.02
CA ASP A 20 -5.89 -8.88 16.81
C ASP A 20 -6.28 -10.22 16.15
N ARG A 21 -7.25 -10.22 15.25
CA ARG A 21 -7.67 -11.39 14.47
C ARG A 21 -6.56 -11.97 13.57
N VAL A 22 -5.46 -11.26 13.36
CA VAL A 22 -4.30 -11.77 12.62
C VAL A 22 -3.36 -12.59 13.48
N GLN A 23 -3.50 -12.56 14.80
CA GLN A 23 -2.66 -13.33 15.73
C GLN A 23 -2.69 -14.83 15.43
N GLY A 24 -1.51 -15.46 15.47
CA GLY A 24 -1.34 -16.90 15.23
C GLY A 24 -1.53 -17.35 13.77
N LYS A 25 -1.81 -16.44 12.83
CA LYS A 25 -1.86 -16.76 11.41
C LYS A 25 -0.47 -16.72 10.79
N ASN A 26 -0.19 -17.71 9.95
CA ASN A 26 1.13 -17.85 9.32
C ASN A 26 1.46 -16.63 8.45
N GLY A 27 2.62 -16.03 8.71
CA GLY A 27 3.10 -14.87 7.97
C GLY A 27 2.36 -13.57 8.24
N LEU A 28 1.46 -13.53 9.24
CA LEU A 28 0.78 -12.30 9.67
C LEU A 28 1.28 -11.88 11.07
N ILE A 29 1.52 -10.59 11.21
CA ILE A 29 2.04 -9.96 12.43
C ILE A 29 1.07 -8.85 12.85
N GLN A 30 0.61 -8.92 14.11
CA GLN A 30 -0.19 -7.83 14.66
C GLN A 30 0.73 -6.69 15.06
N THR A 31 0.63 -5.57 14.36
CA THR A 31 1.38 -4.35 14.67
C THR A 31 0.77 -3.14 13.97
N SER A 32 1.10 -1.95 14.46
CA SER A 32 0.77 -0.70 13.77
C SER A 32 1.68 -0.50 12.57
N ILE A 33 1.16 0.11 11.49
CA ILE A 33 1.95 0.54 10.33
C ILE A 33 3.13 1.44 10.72
N PHE A 34 3.05 2.12 11.86
CA PHE A 34 4.08 3.03 12.36
C PHE A 34 5.23 2.32 13.09
N ASP A 35 5.07 1.03 13.38
CA ASP A 35 6.02 0.24 14.18
C ASP A 35 6.66 -0.89 13.35
N ILE A 36 6.40 -0.94 12.05
CA ILE A 36 7.03 -1.88 11.11
C ILE A 36 8.44 -1.38 10.82
N ASN A 37 9.44 -2.23 11.08
CA ASN A 37 10.86 -1.92 10.85
C ASN A 37 11.49 -2.76 9.73
N GLU A 38 10.77 -3.73 9.21
CA GLU A 38 11.22 -4.57 8.11
C GLU A 38 11.13 -3.80 6.79
N THR A 39 12.03 -4.14 5.87
CA THR A 39 12.03 -3.61 4.51
C THR A 39 11.76 -4.71 3.49
N GLY A 40 11.40 -4.32 2.28
CA GLY A 40 11.15 -5.26 1.19
C GLY A 40 11.22 -4.64 -0.20
N ASP A 41 11.46 -5.51 -1.18
CA ASP A 41 11.48 -5.14 -2.60
C ASP A 41 10.09 -4.74 -3.12
N LEU A 42 9.03 -5.21 -2.45
CA LEU A 42 7.64 -4.87 -2.75
C LEU A 42 6.88 -4.60 -1.46
N VAL A 43 6.35 -3.41 -1.34
CA VAL A 43 5.41 -3.01 -0.28
C VAL A 43 4.04 -2.81 -0.89
N MET A 44 3.02 -3.44 -0.31
CA MET A 44 1.63 -3.28 -0.71
C MET A 44 0.83 -2.71 0.46
N CYS A 45 0.36 -1.48 0.33
CA CYS A 45 -0.51 -0.83 1.30
C CYS A 45 -1.86 -0.57 0.63
N ILE A 46 -2.86 -1.37 0.99
CA ILE A 46 -4.11 -1.50 0.25
C ILE A 46 -5.28 -1.16 1.17
N GLU A 47 -5.97 -0.04 0.90
CA GLU A 47 -7.14 0.44 1.66
C GLU A 47 -6.85 0.49 3.18
N VAL A 48 -5.85 1.28 3.57
CA VAL A 48 -5.41 1.45 4.97
C VAL A 48 -5.48 2.90 5.41
N ALA A 49 -5.00 3.84 4.59
CA ALA A 49 -4.81 5.22 5.00
C ALA A 49 -6.13 5.97 5.28
N GLU A 50 -7.22 5.54 4.66
CA GLU A 50 -8.55 6.10 4.91
C GLU A 50 -9.08 5.83 6.32
N HIS A 51 -8.49 4.87 7.04
CA HIS A 51 -8.81 4.55 8.43
C HIS A 51 -7.93 5.28 9.45
N ILE A 52 -6.92 5.99 8.99
CA ILE A 52 -5.94 6.68 9.83
C ILE A 52 -6.25 8.18 9.83
N PRO A 53 -6.23 8.86 10.99
CA PRO A 53 -6.48 10.30 11.06
C PRO A 53 -5.57 11.11 10.14
N SER A 54 -6.13 12.14 9.49
CA SER A 54 -5.45 12.93 8.45
C SER A 54 -4.20 13.68 8.93
N GLU A 55 -4.13 14.00 10.20
CA GLU A 55 -2.95 14.60 10.84
C GLU A 55 -1.73 13.67 10.85
N LEU A 56 -1.93 12.36 10.59
CA LEU A 56 -0.86 11.38 10.50
C LEU A 56 -0.42 11.07 9.05
N ASN A 57 -0.95 11.77 8.06
CA ASN A 57 -0.66 11.50 6.64
C ASN A 57 0.85 11.54 6.32
N ASP A 58 1.60 12.50 6.86
CA ASP A 58 3.04 12.59 6.65
C ASP A 58 3.78 11.43 7.32
N LYS A 59 3.28 10.99 8.47
CA LYS A 59 3.84 9.83 9.18
C LYS A 59 3.56 8.53 8.42
N ILE A 60 2.38 8.35 7.82
CA ILE A 60 2.08 7.22 6.94
C ILE A 60 3.08 7.17 5.79
N VAL A 61 3.25 8.29 5.09
CA VAL A 61 4.14 8.37 3.93
C VAL A 61 5.58 8.01 4.33
N SER A 62 6.10 8.60 5.41
CA SER A 62 7.46 8.31 5.89
C SER A 62 7.62 6.85 6.31
N SER A 63 6.64 6.26 6.98
CA SER A 63 6.66 4.83 7.35
C SER A 63 6.73 3.93 6.11
N ILE A 64 5.89 4.19 5.11
CA ILE A 64 5.89 3.43 3.85
C ILE A 64 7.23 3.56 3.11
N VAL A 65 7.78 4.77 3.02
CA VAL A 65 9.09 5.00 2.36
C VAL A 65 10.21 4.26 3.07
N ASN A 66 10.15 4.17 4.41
CA ASN A 66 11.14 3.43 5.20
C ASN A 66 11.04 1.90 5.01
N MET A 67 9.84 1.37 4.75
CA MET A 67 9.64 -0.06 4.46
C MET A 67 10.14 -0.48 3.07
N LEU A 68 10.44 0.46 2.17
CA LEU A 68 10.94 0.13 0.84
C LEU A 68 12.46 -0.03 0.83
N ASP A 69 12.93 -1.13 0.28
CA ASP A 69 14.34 -1.32 -0.07
C ASP A 69 14.75 -0.37 -1.20
N HIS A 70 16.07 -0.35 -1.49
CA HIS A 70 16.60 0.34 -2.65
C HIS A 70 15.95 -0.21 -3.93
N ARG A 71 15.33 0.66 -4.74
CA ARG A 71 14.52 0.30 -5.92
C ARG A 71 13.27 -0.53 -5.61
N GLY A 72 12.88 -0.60 -4.34
CA GLY A 72 11.64 -1.24 -3.92
C GLY A 72 10.41 -0.55 -4.51
N ILE A 73 9.40 -1.34 -4.80
CA ILE A 73 8.16 -0.89 -5.42
C ILE A 73 7.06 -0.81 -4.37
N LEU A 74 6.33 0.30 -4.38
CA LEU A 74 5.09 0.48 -3.64
C LEU A 74 3.89 0.26 -4.57
N ILE A 75 2.96 -0.60 -4.15
CA ILE A 75 1.59 -0.61 -4.66
C ILE A 75 0.70 0.00 -3.57
N TRP A 76 0.07 1.10 -3.93
CA TRP A 76 -0.73 1.92 -3.03
C TRP A 76 -2.17 1.99 -3.48
N THR A 77 -3.13 1.81 -2.56
CA THR A 77 -4.51 2.26 -2.69
C THR A 77 -4.99 2.88 -1.39
N ALA A 78 -5.88 3.85 -1.49
CA ALA A 78 -6.65 4.39 -0.38
C ALA A 78 -8.00 4.89 -0.90
N ALA A 79 -9.03 4.81 -0.08
CA ALA A 79 -10.36 5.25 -0.47
C ALA A 79 -10.39 6.74 -0.83
N ILE A 80 -11.03 7.05 -1.95
CA ILE A 80 -11.20 8.42 -2.43
C ILE A 80 -12.48 9.07 -1.87
N PRO A 81 -12.61 10.40 -1.93
CA PRO A 81 -13.83 11.08 -1.52
C PRO A 81 -15.07 10.51 -2.21
N GLY A 82 -16.10 10.19 -1.42
CA GLY A 82 -17.34 9.58 -1.89
C GLY A 82 -17.31 8.03 -1.96
N GLN A 83 -16.19 7.40 -1.75
CA GLN A 83 -16.12 5.95 -1.57
C GLN A 83 -16.61 5.58 -0.17
N GLY A 84 -17.74 4.88 -0.10
CA GLY A 84 -18.30 4.43 1.18
C GLY A 84 -17.43 3.34 1.83
N GLY A 85 -17.49 3.27 3.16
CA GLY A 85 -16.81 2.24 3.95
C GLY A 85 -16.94 2.51 5.45
N VAL A 86 -16.86 1.45 6.25
CA VAL A 86 -16.88 1.57 7.71
C VAL A 86 -15.54 2.11 8.19
N GLY A 87 -15.55 3.20 8.96
CA GLY A 87 -14.33 3.78 9.53
C GLY A 87 -13.50 4.58 8.52
N HIS A 88 -14.05 4.95 7.36
CA HIS A 88 -13.40 5.87 6.42
C HIS A 88 -13.48 7.31 6.96
N ILE A 89 -12.40 7.74 7.61
CA ILE A 89 -12.30 9.08 8.23
C ILE A 89 -11.36 10.03 7.47
N ASN A 90 -10.59 9.50 6.49
CA ASN A 90 -9.54 10.21 5.78
C ASN A 90 -9.51 9.83 4.29
N CYS A 91 -10.64 10.01 3.60
CA CYS A 91 -10.70 9.81 2.16
C CYS A 91 -10.05 10.99 1.44
N GLN A 92 -8.92 10.77 0.79
CA GLN A 92 -8.19 11.78 0.04
C GLN A 92 -8.24 11.51 -1.47
N PRO A 93 -8.24 12.55 -2.31
CA PRO A 93 -8.16 12.33 -3.75
C PRO A 93 -6.83 11.66 -4.12
N LYS A 94 -6.82 10.90 -5.20
CA LYS A 94 -5.65 10.17 -5.68
C LYS A 94 -4.43 11.07 -5.90
N SER A 95 -4.65 12.31 -6.36
CA SER A 95 -3.58 13.32 -6.55
C SER A 95 -2.90 13.70 -5.24
N PHE A 96 -3.62 13.70 -4.12
CA PHE A 96 -3.05 13.99 -2.80
C PHE A 96 -1.93 13.00 -2.44
N TRP A 97 -2.19 11.70 -2.56
CA TRP A 97 -1.19 10.67 -2.28
C TRP A 97 -0.06 10.67 -3.30
N TYR A 98 -0.39 10.94 -4.58
CA TYR A 98 0.61 11.10 -5.63
C TYR A 98 1.63 12.20 -5.27
N GLU A 99 1.16 13.37 -4.88
CA GLU A 99 2.02 14.49 -4.46
C GLU A 99 2.82 14.17 -3.20
N LYS A 100 2.19 13.53 -2.21
CA LYS A 100 2.86 13.15 -0.96
C LYS A 100 4.03 12.20 -1.21
N PHE A 101 3.83 11.14 -1.99
CA PHE A 101 4.88 10.17 -2.27
C PHE A 101 5.96 10.73 -3.20
N THR A 102 5.62 11.55 -4.19
CA THR A 102 6.63 12.19 -5.05
C THR A 102 7.47 13.20 -4.27
N ASN A 103 6.87 13.98 -3.39
CA ASN A 103 7.59 14.90 -2.50
C ASN A 103 8.48 14.14 -1.49
N ALA A 104 8.13 12.92 -1.12
CA ALA A 104 8.95 12.03 -0.30
C ALA A 104 10.05 11.30 -1.10
N GLY A 105 10.25 11.62 -2.38
CA GLY A 105 11.32 11.11 -3.23
C GLY A 105 11.01 9.79 -3.95
N LEU A 106 9.76 9.35 -3.99
CA LEU A 106 9.38 8.19 -4.79
C LEU A 106 9.11 8.59 -6.25
N LEU A 107 9.54 7.75 -7.18
CA LEU A 107 9.30 7.89 -8.61
C LEU A 107 7.96 7.23 -8.99
N PRO A 108 7.00 7.98 -9.58
CA PRO A 108 5.76 7.36 -10.07
C PRO A 108 6.01 6.39 -11.21
N MET A 109 5.42 5.19 -11.12
CA MET A 109 5.53 4.11 -12.10
C MET A 109 4.23 3.99 -12.89
N ASN A 110 3.94 5.00 -13.72
CA ASN A 110 2.66 5.09 -14.44
C ASN A 110 2.44 3.91 -15.40
N ASP A 111 3.49 3.45 -16.10
CA ASP A 111 3.39 2.31 -17.02
C ASP A 111 3.07 1.02 -16.26
N LEU A 112 3.73 0.79 -15.12
CA LEU A 112 3.44 -0.35 -14.25
C LEU A 112 2.01 -0.28 -13.71
N THR A 113 1.59 0.91 -13.26
CA THR A 113 0.21 1.14 -12.80
C THR A 113 -0.78 0.76 -13.89
N ASN A 114 -0.62 1.29 -15.10
CA ASN A 114 -1.52 1.04 -16.23
C ASN A 114 -1.54 -0.45 -16.64
N HIS A 115 -0.38 -1.10 -16.65
CA HIS A 115 -0.27 -2.53 -16.96
C HIS A 115 -1.03 -3.37 -15.93
N MET A 116 -0.81 -3.12 -14.64
CA MET A 116 -1.49 -3.81 -13.54
C MET A 116 -3.02 -3.59 -13.60
N LEU A 117 -3.46 -2.34 -13.83
CA LEU A 117 -4.88 -2.02 -13.94
C LEU A 117 -5.55 -2.71 -15.13
N THR A 118 -4.85 -2.81 -16.26
CA THR A 118 -5.33 -3.52 -17.44
C THR A 118 -5.54 -5.00 -17.12
N TYR A 119 -4.59 -5.64 -16.45
CA TYR A 119 -4.69 -7.03 -16.05
C TYR A 119 -5.86 -7.27 -15.07
N VAL A 120 -6.00 -6.40 -14.06
CA VAL A 120 -7.08 -6.52 -13.06
C VAL A 120 -8.46 -6.36 -13.71
N ARG A 121 -8.62 -5.43 -14.66
CA ARG A 121 -9.89 -5.21 -15.37
C ARG A 121 -10.32 -6.40 -16.23
N GLN A 122 -9.39 -7.20 -16.74
CA GLN A 122 -9.68 -8.36 -17.57
C GLN A 122 -10.18 -9.57 -16.78
N GLY A 123 -9.81 -9.72 -15.51
CA GLY A 123 -10.09 -10.91 -14.73
C GLY A 123 -10.82 -10.71 -13.39
N TYR A 124 -10.91 -9.47 -12.91
CA TYR A 124 -11.38 -9.20 -11.55
C TYR A 124 -12.29 -7.97 -11.48
N HIS A 125 -13.45 -8.12 -10.84
CA HIS A 125 -14.38 -7.00 -10.61
C HIS A 125 -14.00 -6.21 -9.34
N MET A 126 -12.81 -5.59 -9.34
CA MET A 126 -12.30 -4.80 -8.21
C MET A 126 -12.32 -3.31 -8.58
N GLY A 127 -13.54 -2.73 -8.68
CA GLY A 127 -13.73 -1.35 -9.11
C GLY A 127 -12.94 -0.33 -8.27
N TRP A 128 -12.96 -0.48 -6.95
CA TRP A 128 -12.21 0.38 -6.02
C TRP A 128 -10.69 0.30 -6.28
N PHE A 129 -10.14 -0.90 -6.49
CA PHE A 129 -8.71 -1.07 -6.76
C PHE A 129 -8.33 -0.39 -8.08
N THR A 130 -9.10 -0.63 -9.15
CA THR A 130 -8.82 -0.04 -10.46
C THR A 130 -8.98 1.48 -10.48
N GLN A 131 -9.76 2.03 -9.58
CA GLN A 131 -9.94 3.47 -9.41
C GLN A 131 -8.80 4.10 -8.59
N ASN A 132 -8.33 3.42 -7.54
CA ASN A 132 -7.46 4.01 -6.52
C ASN A 132 -5.97 3.69 -6.73
N ALA A 133 -5.63 2.58 -7.37
CA ALA A 133 -4.25 2.09 -7.39
C ALA A 133 -3.25 3.02 -8.05
N GLN A 134 -2.07 3.11 -7.45
CA GLN A 134 -0.88 3.82 -7.90
C GLN A 134 0.37 2.99 -7.57
N CYS A 135 1.34 3.01 -8.46
CA CYS A 135 2.65 2.37 -8.21
C CYS A 135 3.74 3.43 -8.17
N PHE A 136 4.69 3.23 -7.26
CA PHE A 136 5.86 4.08 -7.11
C PHE A 136 7.10 3.22 -6.92
N MET A 137 8.29 3.79 -7.15
CA MET A 137 9.57 3.17 -6.89
C MET A 137 10.43 4.09 -6.03
N LYS A 138 11.10 3.53 -5.02
CA LYS A 138 12.10 4.25 -4.23
C LYS A 138 13.37 4.38 -5.05
N LEU A 139 13.80 5.62 -5.30
CA LEU A 139 15.11 5.87 -5.88
C LEU A 139 16.19 5.53 -4.84
N GLY A 140 17.27 4.93 -5.29
CA GLY A 140 18.41 4.71 -4.43
C GLY A 140 19.12 6.03 -4.11
N ASN A 141 19.73 6.09 -2.94
CA ASN A 141 20.70 7.15 -2.67
C ASN A 141 21.85 6.99 -3.68
N ALA A 142 22.10 8.07 -4.43
CA ALA A 142 23.27 8.15 -5.31
C ALA A 142 24.56 8.11 -4.49
#